data_eedff020ef30f6d821b1cab5b2cb4b47
#
_entry.id   eedff020ef30f6d821b1cab5b2cb4b47
#
_cell.length_a   1.000
_cell.length_b   1.000
_cell.length_c   1.000
_cell.angle_alpha   90.00
_cell.angle_beta   90.00
_cell.angle_gamma   90.00
#
_symmetry.space_group_name_H-M   'P 1'
#
loop_
_entity.id
_entity.type
_entity.pdbx_description
1 polymer ?
#
loop_
_entity_poly.entity_id
_entity_poly.type
_entity_poly.pdbx_seq_one_letter_code
_entity_poly.pdbx_strand_id
1 'polypeptide(L)'
;MLTRSSGVLMHITSLPNAFGIGSFGQSAYDFVDFLVETKQTYWQILPLTTTSYGDSPYQSFSAIAGNTHLIDFDLLTQMGLLKEADYASVNFGDDPTNVDYERVFYARRPILETAVKNFLANQAFQADFQNFEKNNRLWLDDFAEFMAIKEHFGNQALQKWDDKKVVARDPSALEKYRSMLVEQIHYFKVTQYFFFKQWTELKNYANQKGIQIIGDMPIYVAADSVEVWTKPELFQLDEERNPLVVAGVPADQFSATGQLWGNPLYAWEEHKKQGYAWWIHRIEESFKIYDVLRIDHFKGFSDYWQVDGKAEVAKDGSWQPGPGYDLFKAVKEQLGDLPIIAEDLGNIDDKARKLLADCNYPGMKILQFGFEDVSGESLDSPHYCIPHSIVYTGTHDNDVTNGWYNSLTEQQQQYINDYTNRREDASICQSMIRQLFATVSNTAIATMQDVLDLPASSRMNVPSTIGGNWQGRMQQSDLTQDKKDFLAKMTTLYQRAN
;
A
#
# COMPACT_ATOMS: atom_id res chain seq x y z
N MET A 1 18.45 -2.64 11.36
CA MET A 1 18.30 -4.09 11.06
C MET A 1 17.11 -4.60 11.85
N LEU A 2 16.15 -5.28 11.22
CA LEU A 2 14.97 -5.81 11.92
C LEU A 2 15.41 -6.88 12.92
N THR A 3 14.85 -6.84 14.12
CA THR A 3 15.13 -7.80 15.19
C THR A 3 14.06 -8.90 15.23
N ARG A 4 14.26 -9.93 16.07
CA ARG A 4 13.25 -10.98 16.25
C ARG A 4 11.96 -10.40 16.80
N SER A 5 10.90 -10.44 16.02
CA SER A 5 9.65 -9.73 16.29
C SER A 5 8.50 -10.31 15.49
N SER A 6 7.29 -9.83 15.74
CA SER A 6 6.12 -10.17 14.95
C SER A 6 5.24 -8.95 14.69
N GLY A 7 4.31 -9.11 13.76
CA GLY A 7 3.33 -8.09 13.41
C GLY A 7 2.12 -8.67 12.69
N VAL A 8 1.19 -7.78 12.39
CA VAL A 8 -0.04 -8.09 11.67
C VAL A 8 -0.16 -7.19 10.45
N LEU A 9 -0.51 -7.79 9.31
CA LEU A 9 -0.88 -7.07 8.09
C LEU A 9 -2.38 -6.79 8.11
N MET A 10 -2.73 -5.51 8.16
CA MET A 10 -4.12 -5.04 8.14
C MET A 10 -4.19 -3.65 7.54
N HIS A 11 -4.80 -3.50 6.38
CA HIS A 11 -4.94 -2.18 5.79
C HIS A 11 -6.01 -1.33 6.50
N ILE A 12 -5.81 -0.02 6.55
CA ILE A 12 -6.72 0.92 7.23
C ILE A 12 -8.15 0.80 6.70
N THR A 13 -8.34 0.67 5.39
CA THR A 13 -9.68 0.53 4.76
C THR A 13 -10.48 -0.63 5.30
N SER A 14 -9.82 -1.66 5.83
CA SER A 14 -10.44 -2.90 6.34
C SER A 14 -10.80 -2.83 7.83
N LEU A 15 -10.54 -1.70 8.50
CA LEU A 15 -10.97 -1.49 9.88
C LEU A 15 -12.49 -1.23 9.99
N PRO A 16 -13.11 -1.59 11.13
CA PRO A 16 -14.51 -1.27 11.38
C PRO A 16 -14.73 0.25 11.39
N ASN A 17 -15.81 0.72 10.75
CA ASN A 17 -16.15 2.14 10.75
C ASN A 17 -17.58 2.36 10.29
N ALA A 18 -18.28 3.36 10.80
CA ALA A 18 -19.63 3.73 10.38
C ALA A 18 -19.67 4.49 9.05
N PHE A 19 -18.50 4.93 8.52
CA PHE A 19 -18.41 5.79 7.33
C PHE A 19 -18.11 5.02 6.03
N GLY A 20 -18.47 3.75 5.98
CA GLY A 20 -18.39 2.88 4.79
C GLY A 20 -17.01 2.33 4.47
N ILE A 21 -15.96 2.86 5.07
CA ILE A 21 -14.55 2.48 4.86
C ILE A 21 -13.78 2.73 6.16
N GLY A 22 -12.79 1.92 6.47
CA GLY A 22 -11.92 2.18 7.62
C GLY A 22 -11.20 3.53 7.51
N SER A 23 -11.00 4.20 8.63
CA SER A 23 -10.44 5.55 8.71
C SER A 23 -9.42 5.66 9.86
N PHE A 24 -8.80 6.83 10.01
CA PHE A 24 -7.87 7.14 11.09
C PHE A 24 -8.55 7.42 12.44
N GLY A 25 -9.83 7.06 12.58
CA GLY A 25 -10.62 7.28 13.79
C GLY A 25 -10.42 6.22 14.88
N GLN A 26 -11.37 6.15 15.81
CA GLN A 26 -11.25 5.34 17.04
C GLN A 26 -10.88 3.88 16.79
N SER A 27 -11.44 3.24 15.75
CA SER A 27 -11.12 1.83 15.44
C SER A 27 -9.66 1.60 15.05
N ALA A 28 -8.97 2.61 14.50
CA ALA A 28 -7.53 2.51 14.23
C ALA A 28 -6.70 2.61 15.52
N TYR A 29 -7.11 3.44 16.47
CA TYR A 29 -6.50 3.49 17.81
C TYR A 29 -6.76 2.19 18.59
N ASP A 30 -7.98 1.66 18.54
CA ASP A 30 -8.33 0.35 19.14
C ASP A 30 -7.51 -0.79 18.53
N PHE A 31 -7.20 -0.71 17.24
CA PHE A 31 -6.35 -1.69 16.58
C PHE A 31 -4.88 -1.61 17.05
N VAL A 32 -4.37 -0.41 17.28
CA VAL A 32 -3.06 -0.22 17.94
C VAL A 32 -3.07 -0.87 19.33
N ASP A 33 -4.13 -0.65 20.12
CA ASP A 33 -4.26 -1.25 21.45
C ASP A 33 -4.35 -2.78 21.38
N PHE A 34 -5.04 -3.35 20.41
CA PHE A 34 -5.04 -4.78 20.11
C PHE A 34 -3.61 -5.30 19.82
N LEU A 35 -2.82 -4.61 19.02
CA LEU A 35 -1.45 -5.00 18.73
C LEU A 35 -0.57 -5.00 19.99
N VAL A 36 -0.75 -4.01 20.86
CA VAL A 36 -0.06 -3.94 22.17
C VAL A 36 -0.48 -5.09 23.07
N GLU A 37 -1.78 -5.37 23.19
CA GLU A 37 -2.33 -6.44 24.01
C GLU A 37 -1.80 -7.81 23.55
N THR A 38 -1.68 -7.99 22.22
CA THR A 38 -1.15 -9.23 21.62
C THR A 38 0.37 -9.23 21.46
N LYS A 39 1.06 -8.22 22.00
CA LYS A 39 2.52 -8.09 22.07
C LYS A 39 3.20 -8.02 20.69
N GLN A 40 2.51 -7.47 19.70
CA GLN A 40 3.08 -7.24 18.38
C GLN A 40 4.05 -6.05 18.41
N THR A 41 4.98 -6.04 17.46
CA THR A 41 5.89 -4.92 17.21
C THR A 41 5.49 -4.13 15.99
N TYR A 42 4.92 -4.81 14.98
CA TYR A 42 4.63 -4.19 13.69
C TYR A 42 3.15 -4.21 13.33
N TRP A 43 2.70 -3.09 12.79
CA TRP A 43 1.49 -2.97 12.00
C TRP A 43 1.89 -2.79 10.54
N GLN A 44 1.68 -3.77 9.68
CA GLN A 44 1.89 -3.62 8.24
C GLN A 44 0.61 -3.18 7.55
N ILE A 45 0.73 -2.15 6.71
CA ILE A 45 -0.35 -1.59 5.92
C ILE A 45 0.02 -1.57 4.44
N LEU A 46 -0.98 -1.41 3.57
CA LEU A 46 -0.80 -1.19 2.14
C LEU A 46 -0.55 0.30 1.85
N PRO A 47 -0.23 0.71 0.62
CA PRO A 47 0.01 2.11 0.30
C PRO A 47 -1.14 3.01 0.77
N LEU A 48 -0.81 4.12 1.43
CA LEU A 48 -1.79 5.11 1.90
C LEU A 48 -2.10 6.20 0.88
N THR A 49 -1.52 6.10 -0.32
CA THR A 49 -1.70 7.08 -1.38
C THR A 49 -3.10 7.03 -1.98
N THR A 50 -3.49 8.08 -2.72
CA THR A 50 -4.79 8.15 -3.40
C THR A 50 -5.02 6.92 -4.27
N THR A 51 -6.26 6.43 -4.32
CA THR A 51 -6.64 5.35 -5.23
C THR A 51 -7.20 5.89 -6.54
N SER A 52 -6.98 5.17 -7.63
CA SER A 52 -7.50 5.48 -8.95
C SER A 52 -8.38 4.35 -9.48
N TYR A 53 -8.19 3.94 -10.72
CA TYR A 53 -8.98 2.89 -11.36
C TYR A 53 -8.87 1.55 -10.62
N GLY A 54 -10.03 0.93 -10.37
CA GLY A 54 -10.14 -0.37 -9.70
C GLY A 54 -9.93 -0.35 -8.20
N ASP A 55 -9.95 0.83 -7.57
CA ASP A 55 -9.82 1.05 -6.12
C ASP A 55 -8.51 0.51 -5.50
N SER A 56 -7.56 0.12 -6.36
CA SER A 56 -6.29 -0.44 -5.94
C SER A 56 -5.39 0.61 -5.27
N PRO A 57 -4.84 0.33 -4.08
CA PRO A 57 -3.85 1.21 -3.46
C PRO A 57 -2.51 1.26 -4.22
N TYR A 58 -2.29 0.35 -5.18
CA TYR A 58 -1.11 0.32 -6.05
C TYR A 58 -1.27 1.12 -7.34
N GLN A 59 -2.47 1.65 -7.61
CA GLN A 59 -2.75 2.56 -8.71
C GLN A 59 -3.18 3.91 -8.11
N SER A 60 -2.30 4.89 -8.14
CA SER A 60 -2.52 6.17 -7.47
C SER A 60 -2.33 7.34 -8.41
N PHE A 61 -3.09 8.42 -8.19
CA PHE A 61 -2.91 9.72 -8.86
C PHE A 61 -1.64 10.45 -8.41
N SER A 62 -1.03 10.01 -7.32
CA SER A 62 0.22 10.56 -6.79
C SER A 62 1.00 9.51 -6.00
N ALA A 63 2.33 9.53 -6.13
CA ALA A 63 3.23 8.70 -5.34
C ALA A 63 3.36 9.16 -3.87
N ILE A 64 2.81 10.33 -3.51
CA ILE A 64 3.00 10.96 -2.18
C ILE A 64 1.66 11.32 -1.53
N ALA A 65 0.71 11.90 -2.29
CA ALA A 65 -0.54 12.40 -1.72
C ALA A 65 -1.41 11.29 -1.12
N GLY A 66 -1.96 11.54 0.07
CA GLY A 66 -2.73 10.59 0.84
C GLY A 66 -4.16 10.39 0.36
N ASN A 67 -4.70 9.19 0.61
CA ASN A 67 -6.08 8.81 0.29
C ASN A 67 -7.07 9.51 1.24
N THR A 68 -7.80 10.47 0.74
CA THR A 68 -8.77 11.25 1.52
C THR A 68 -9.95 10.44 2.04
N HIS A 69 -10.18 9.23 1.53
CA HIS A 69 -11.18 8.31 2.09
C HIS A 69 -10.81 7.81 3.50
N LEU A 70 -9.57 7.93 3.91
CA LEU A 70 -9.10 7.54 5.24
C LEU A 70 -9.29 8.63 6.30
N ILE A 71 -9.69 9.85 5.91
CA ILE A 71 -9.98 10.95 6.84
C ILE A 71 -11.22 10.57 7.68
N ASP A 72 -11.11 10.71 8.98
CA ASP A 72 -12.18 10.42 9.93
C ASP A 72 -13.04 11.66 10.22
N PHE A 73 -14.36 11.52 10.20
CA PHE A 73 -15.29 12.63 10.42
C PHE A 73 -15.46 12.99 11.87
N ASP A 74 -15.37 12.03 12.79
CA ASP A 74 -15.46 12.31 14.22
C ASP A 74 -14.26 13.16 14.67
N LEU A 75 -13.07 12.90 14.12
CA LEU A 75 -11.90 13.75 14.36
C LEU A 75 -12.08 15.15 13.79
N LEU A 76 -12.70 15.32 12.63
CA LEU A 76 -13.05 16.64 12.09
C LEU A 76 -14.12 17.35 12.95
N THR A 77 -15.04 16.59 13.54
CA THR A 77 -16.04 17.09 14.48
C THR A 77 -15.38 17.58 15.78
N GLN A 78 -14.41 16.84 16.31
CA GLN A 78 -13.61 17.28 17.47
C GLN A 78 -12.83 18.57 17.20
N MET A 79 -12.39 18.79 15.95
CA MET A 79 -11.77 20.03 15.50
C MET A 79 -12.79 21.19 15.34
N GLY A 80 -14.09 20.93 15.48
CA GLY A 80 -15.16 21.91 15.26
C GLY A 80 -15.41 22.24 13.78
N LEU A 81 -14.95 21.39 12.87
CA LEU A 81 -15.07 21.57 11.40
C LEU A 81 -16.34 20.92 10.85
N LEU A 82 -16.87 19.93 11.55
CA LEU A 82 -18.15 19.25 11.24
C LEU A 82 -19.02 19.20 12.48
N LYS A 83 -20.27 18.85 12.28
CA LYS A 83 -21.22 18.41 13.31
C LYS A 83 -21.69 17.00 12.96
N GLU A 84 -22.03 16.19 13.94
CA GLU A 84 -22.56 14.85 13.73
C GLU A 84 -23.74 14.84 12.74
N ALA A 85 -24.59 15.86 12.77
CA ALA A 85 -25.70 16.03 11.84
C ALA A 85 -25.28 16.13 10.35
N ASP A 86 -24.03 16.47 10.06
CA ASP A 86 -23.54 16.61 8.68
C ASP A 86 -23.31 15.25 8.00
N TYR A 87 -23.21 14.16 8.80
CA TYR A 87 -22.91 12.82 8.27
C TYR A 87 -23.74 11.67 8.88
N ALA A 88 -24.41 11.85 10.01
CA ALA A 88 -25.11 10.78 10.72
C ALA A 88 -26.23 10.09 9.91
N SER A 89 -26.85 10.81 8.96
CA SER A 89 -27.93 10.27 8.11
C SER A 89 -27.46 9.81 6.74
N VAL A 90 -26.15 9.90 6.46
CA VAL A 90 -25.59 9.55 5.15
C VAL A 90 -25.39 8.04 5.05
N ASN A 91 -25.86 7.44 3.95
CA ASN A 91 -25.61 6.03 3.66
C ASN A 91 -24.29 5.86 2.91
N PHE A 92 -23.30 5.23 3.54
CA PHE A 92 -21.98 4.93 2.98
C PHE A 92 -21.84 3.50 2.44
N GLY A 93 -22.91 2.69 2.46
CA GLY A 93 -22.94 1.30 2.06
C GLY A 93 -23.91 0.51 2.96
N ASP A 94 -24.43 -0.59 2.44
CA ASP A 94 -25.43 -1.40 3.15
C ASP A 94 -24.79 -2.62 3.84
N ASP A 95 -23.56 -3.00 3.43
CA ASP A 95 -22.82 -4.14 3.98
C ASP A 95 -21.63 -3.63 4.85
N PRO A 96 -21.66 -3.83 6.17
CA PRO A 96 -20.57 -3.39 7.03
C PRO A 96 -19.28 -4.23 6.86
N THR A 97 -19.35 -5.36 6.17
CA THR A 97 -18.20 -6.25 5.93
C THR A 97 -17.47 -5.95 4.62
N ASN A 98 -18.03 -5.07 3.78
CA ASN A 98 -17.43 -4.69 2.51
C ASN A 98 -17.52 -3.19 2.26
N VAL A 99 -16.50 -2.65 1.60
CA VAL A 99 -16.49 -1.26 1.14
C VAL A 99 -17.28 -1.15 -0.16
N ASP A 100 -18.30 -0.30 -0.18
CA ASP A 100 -18.96 0.17 -1.41
C ASP A 100 -18.23 1.43 -1.87
N TYR A 101 -17.19 1.27 -2.70
CA TYR A 101 -16.33 2.37 -3.14
C TYR A 101 -17.10 3.45 -3.90
N GLU A 102 -18.10 3.09 -4.68
CA GLU A 102 -18.92 4.07 -5.41
C GLU A 102 -19.68 4.97 -4.41
N ARG A 103 -20.36 4.38 -3.43
CA ARG A 103 -21.05 5.16 -2.39
C ARG A 103 -20.10 5.97 -1.54
N VAL A 104 -18.99 5.39 -1.13
CA VAL A 104 -17.95 6.09 -0.36
C VAL A 104 -17.45 7.31 -1.12
N PHE A 105 -17.16 7.18 -2.42
CA PHE A 105 -16.69 8.27 -3.25
C PHE A 105 -17.69 9.44 -3.30
N TYR A 106 -18.96 9.17 -3.63
CA TYR A 106 -19.96 10.21 -3.74
C TYR A 106 -20.44 10.76 -2.40
N ALA A 107 -20.59 9.91 -1.39
CA ALA A 107 -21.15 10.33 -0.09
C ALA A 107 -20.16 11.16 0.75
N ARG A 108 -18.85 10.87 0.67
CA ARG A 108 -17.84 11.56 1.48
C ARG A 108 -17.49 12.96 0.98
N ARG A 109 -17.59 13.18 -0.33
CA ARG A 109 -17.20 14.46 -0.95
C ARG A 109 -17.92 15.67 -0.37
N PRO A 110 -19.26 15.74 -0.30
CA PRO A 110 -19.98 16.90 0.26
C PRO A 110 -19.66 17.18 1.73
N ILE A 111 -19.39 16.12 2.50
CA ILE A 111 -19.02 16.25 3.91
C ILE A 111 -17.64 16.90 4.03
N LEU A 112 -16.67 16.45 3.26
CA LEU A 112 -15.33 17.02 3.23
C LEU A 112 -15.34 18.46 2.70
N GLU A 113 -16.18 18.80 1.72
CA GLU A 113 -16.37 20.18 1.25
C GLU A 113 -16.88 21.09 2.37
N THR A 114 -17.82 20.59 3.19
CA THR A 114 -18.31 21.32 4.38
C THR A 114 -17.18 21.56 5.37
N ALA A 115 -16.39 20.53 5.67
CA ALA A 115 -15.24 20.65 6.57
C ALA A 115 -14.19 21.64 6.05
N VAL A 116 -13.88 21.58 4.76
CA VAL A 116 -12.93 22.51 4.10
C VAL A 116 -13.42 23.95 4.16
N LYS A 117 -14.71 24.19 3.86
CA LYS A 117 -15.31 25.52 3.97
C LYS A 117 -15.19 26.09 5.39
N ASN A 118 -15.52 25.29 6.40
CA ASN A 118 -15.44 25.69 7.80
C ASN A 118 -13.98 25.92 8.23
N PHE A 119 -13.05 25.11 7.73
CA PHE A 119 -11.62 25.24 7.98
C PHE A 119 -11.06 26.56 7.41
N LEU A 120 -11.37 26.88 6.17
CA LEU A 120 -10.89 28.12 5.53
C LEU A 120 -11.45 29.38 6.21
N ALA A 121 -12.63 29.29 6.80
CA ALA A 121 -13.23 30.39 7.58
C ALA A 121 -12.65 30.53 9.00
N ASN A 122 -11.90 29.54 9.49
CA ASN A 122 -11.40 29.47 10.88
C ASN A 122 -9.92 29.90 10.94
N GLN A 123 -9.62 31.00 11.61
CA GLN A 123 -8.26 31.51 11.75
C GLN A 123 -7.36 30.64 12.65
N ALA A 124 -7.93 29.79 13.50
CA ALA A 124 -7.17 29.00 14.47
C ALA A 124 -6.19 28.00 13.81
N PHE A 125 -6.49 27.55 12.58
CA PHE A 125 -5.68 26.54 11.88
C PHE A 125 -4.74 27.15 10.83
N GLN A 126 -4.83 28.44 10.54
CA GLN A 126 -4.14 29.04 9.39
C GLN A 126 -2.62 28.97 9.50
N ALA A 127 -2.05 29.16 10.69
CA ALA A 127 -0.59 29.09 10.88
C ALA A 127 -0.04 27.69 10.67
N ASP A 128 -0.76 26.66 11.17
CA ASP A 128 -0.38 25.27 11.02
C ASP A 128 -0.51 24.80 9.58
N PHE A 129 -1.59 25.21 8.91
CA PHE A 129 -1.81 24.96 7.48
C PHE A 129 -0.75 25.59 6.59
N GLN A 130 -0.40 26.87 6.83
CA GLN A 130 0.67 27.55 6.07
C GLN A 130 2.02 26.83 6.26
N ASN A 131 2.28 26.30 7.46
CA ASN A 131 3.46 25.51 7.73
C ASN A 131 3.44 24.20 6.93
N PHE A 132 2.29 23.52 6.89
CA PHE A 132 2.08 22.33 6.10
C PHE A 132 2.30 22.59 4.61
N GLU A 133 1.69 23.64 4.04
CA GLU A 133 1.89 24.01 2.63
C GLU A 133 3.37 24.28 2.33
N LYS A 134 4.04 25.05 3.19
CA LYS A 134 5.46 25.38 3.02
C LYS A 134 6.35 24.13 3.01
N ASN A 135 6.11 23.20 3.96
CA ASN A 135 6.93 22.00 4.11
C ASN A 135 6.67 20.95 3.01
N ASN A 136 5.50 20.99 2.37
CA ASN A 136 5.08 20.05 1.35
C ASN A 136 5.00 20.65 -0.06
N ARG A 137 5.52 21.84 -0.25
CA ARG A 137 5.40 22.63 -1.49
C ARG A 137 5.88 21.89 -2.74
N LEU A 138 6.88 21.00 -2.60
CA LEU A 138 7.49 20.28 -3.73
C LEU A 138 6.53 19.30 -4.44
N TRP A 139 5.46 18.87 -3.75
CA TRP A 139 4.47 17.96 -4.32
C TRP A 139 3.03 18.45 -4.19
N LEU A 140 2.70 19.17 -3.10
CA LEU A 140 1.32 19.54 -2.75
C LEU A 140 0.69 20.49 -3.76
N ASP A 141 1.44 21.50 -4.22
CA ASP A 141 0.94 22.47 -5.19
C ASP A 141 0.60 21.79 -6.52
N ASP A 142 1.53 21.00 -7.05
CA ASP A 142 1.34 20.25 -8.29
C ASP A 142 0.20 19.23 -8.18
N PHE A 143 0.10 18.50 -7.06
CA PHE A 143 -0.99 17.54 -6.82
C PHE A 143 -2.35 18.21 -6.79
N ALA A 144 -2.49 19.29 -6.02
CA ALA A 144 -3.78 20.00 -5.89
C ALA A 144 -4.22 20.59 -7.23
N GLU A 145 -3.28 21.14 -7.99
CA GLU A 145 -3.54 21.67 -9.34
C GLU A 145 -3.95 20.55 -10.30
N PHE A 146 -3.20 19.44 -10.34
CA PHE A 146 -3.52 18.28 -11.16
C PHE A 146 -4.93 17.74 -10.89
N MET A 147 -5.29 17.54 -9.63
CA MET A 147 -6.58 17.01 -9.25
C MET A 147 -7.73 17.96 -9.55
N ALA A 148 -7.54 19.27 -9.32
CA ALA A 148 -8.55 20.27 -9.65
C ALA A 148 -8.81 20.34 -11.17
N ILE A 149 -7.75 20.29 -11.99
CA ILE A 149 -7.85 20.25 -13.45
C ILE A 149 -8.49 18.93 -13.90
N LYS A 150 -8.10 17.81 -13.32
CA LYS A 150 -8.70 16.49 -13.61
C LYS A 150 -10.21 16.47 -13.34
N GLU A 151 -10.68 17.02 -12.23
CA GLU A 151 -12.10 17.16 -11.94
C GLU A 151 -12.80 18.07 -12.97
N HIS A 152 -12.17 19.16 -13.39
CA HIS A 152 -12.69 20.06 -14.43
C HIS A 152 -12.91 19.32 -15.76
N PHE A 153 -12.05 18.37 -16.11
CA PHE A 153 -12.19 17.50 -17.28
C PHE A 153 -13.03 16.24 -17.01
N GLY A 154 -13.91 16.25 -15.98
CA GLY A 154 -14.82 15.14 -15.67
C GLY A 154 -14.12 13.87 -15.19
N ASN A 155 -13.02 13.99 -14.47
CA ASN A 155 -12.19 12.89 -13.96
C ASN A 155 -11.58 11.99 -15.06
N GLN A 156 -11.50 12.49 -16.29
CA GLN A 156 -10.84 11.75 -17.37
C GLN A 156 -9.34 11.64 -17.11
N ALA A 157 -8.73 10.60 -17.68
CA ALA A 157 -7.28 10.43 -17.64
C ALA A 157 -6.56 11.61 -18.33
N LEU A 158 -5.37 11.97 -17.82
CA LEU A 158 -4.52 13.05 -18.31
C LEU A 158 -4.41 13.07 -19.85
N GLN A 159 -4.22 11.92 -20.47
CA GLN A 159 -4.04 11.77 -21.92
C GLN A 159 -5.29 12.15 -22.74
N LYS A 160 -6.46 12.18 -22.08
CA LYS A 160 -7.77 12.50 -22.69
C LYS A 160 -8.21 13.95 -22.49
N TRP A 161 -7.43 14.77 -21.80
CA TRP A 161 -7.77 16.19 -21.63
C TRP A 161 -7.73 16.92 -22.96
N ASP A 162 -8.78 17.71 -23.25
CA ASP A 162 -8.93 18.40 -24.53
C ASP A 162 -7.95 19.57 -24.69
N ASP A 163 -7.59 20.25 -23.59
CA ASP A 163 -6.63 21.35 -23.62
C ASP A 163 -5.20 20.83 -23.58
N LYS A 164 -4.61 20.64 -24.77
CA LYS A 164 -3.24 20.12 -24.91
C LYS A 164 -2.18 21.05 -24.33
N LYS A 165 -2.47 22.35 -24.15
CA LYS A 165 -1.54 23.28 -23.50
C LYS A 165 -1.43 22.99 -22.01
N VAL A 166 -2.53 22.64 -21.34
CA VAL A 166 -2.47 22.27 -19.92
C VAL A 166 -1.82 20.89 -19.74
N VAL A 167 -2.02 19.95 -20.67
CA VAL A 167 -1.29 18.67 -20.68
C VAL A 167 0.22 18.90 -20.77
N ALA A 168 0.64 19.83 -21.62
CA ALA A 168 2.04 20.23 -21.79
C ALA A 168 2.56 21.17 -20.69
N ARG A 169 1.72 21.52 -19.70
CA ARG A 169 2.04 22.47 -18.62
C ARG A 169 2.48 23.85 -19.12
N ASP A 170 1.85 24.34 -20.21
CA ASP A 170 2.09 25.73 -20.69
C ASP A 170 1.78 26.73 -19.58
N PRO A 171 2.71 27.67 -19.25
CA PRO A 171 2.54 28.58 -18.13
C PRO A 171 1.26 29.44 -18.19
N SER A 172 0.85 29.86 -19.40
CA SER A 172 -0.36 30.66 -19.58
C SER A 172 -1.64 29.83 -19.38
N ALA A 173 -1.64 28.57 -19.79
CA ALA A 173 -2.74 27.68 -19.55
C ALA A 173 -2.86 27.36 -18.04
N LEU A 174 -1.74 27.09 -17.37
CA LEU A 174 -1.74 26.83 -15.91
C LEU A 174 -2.29 28.02 -15.14
N GLU A 175 -1.87 29.26 -15.46
CA GLU A 175 -2.36 30.45 -14.79
C GLU A 175 -3.88 30.66 -14.97
N LYS A 176 -4.41 30.38 -16.18
CA LYS A 176 -5.85 30.36 -16.43
C LYS A 176 -6.59 29.37 -15.51
N TYR A 177 -6.10 28.12 -15.42
CA TYR A 177 -6.76 27.09 -14.60
C TYR A 177 -6.60 27.36 -13.10
N ARG A 178 -5.46 27.84 -12.64
CA ARG A 178 -5.25 28.28 -11.25
C ARG A 178 -6.27 29.35 -10.84
N SER A 179 -6.46 30.36 -11.68
CA SER A 179 -7.43 31.43 -11.42
C SER A 179 -8.87 30.93 -11.43
N MET A 180 -9.19 29.98 -12.31
CA MET A 180 -10.54 29.45 -12.47
C MET A 180 -10.92 28.44 -11.38
N LEU A 181 -9.95 27.66 -10.87
CA LEU A 181 -10.17 26.49 -9.99
C LEU A 181 -9.64 26.72 -8.57
N VAL A 182 -9.58 27.94 -8.11
CA VAL A 182 -9.03 28.32 -6.78
C VAL A 182 -9.67 27.51 -5.64
N GLU A 183 -11.00 27.36 -5.66
CA GLU A 183 -11.72 26.63 -4.59
C GLU A 183 -11.40 25.14 -4.61
N GLN A 184 -11.31 24.53 -5.79
CA GLN A 184 -10.96 23.10 -5.96
C GLN A 184 -9.50 22.84 -5.53
N ILE A 185 -8.58 23.72 -5.92
CA ILE A 185 -7.18 23.64 -5.49
C ILE A 185 -7.08 23.71 -3.96
N HIS A 186 -7.79 24.65 -3.33
CA HIS A 186 -7.86 24.72 -1.86
C HIS A 186 -8.46 23.48 -1.25
N TYR A 187 -9.53 22.92 -1.84
CA TYR A 187 -10.12 21.65 -1.38
C TYR A 187 -9.07 20.54 -1.29
N PHE A 188 -8.30 20.33 -2.38
CA PHE A 188 -7.29 19.29 -2.39
C PHE A 188 -6.15 19.55 -1.40
N LYS A 189 -5.69 20.80 -1.26
CA LYS A 189 -4.66 21.12 -0.27
C LYS A 189 -5.12 20.89 1.17
N VAL A 190 -6.33 21.34 1.50
CA VAL A 190 -6.86 21.23 2.86
C VAL A 190 -7.18 19.77 3.22
N THR A 191 -7.70 18.97 2.28
CA THR A 191 -7.94 17.56 2.53
C THR A 191 -6.64 16.78 2.71
N GLN A 192 -5.56 17.14 2.02
CA GLN A 192 -4.23 16.59 2.31
C GLN A 192 -3.75 16.99 3.71
N TYR A 193 -3.96 18.23 4.13
CA TYR A 193 -3.65 18.65 5.50
C TYR A 193 -4.42 17.80 6.54
N PHE A 194 -5.72 17.56 6.36
CA PHE A 194 -6.51 16.70 7.24
C PHE A 194 -5.96 15.28 7.29
N PHE A 195 -5.64 14.71 6.14
CA PHE A 195 -5.06 13.37 6.04
C PHE A 195 -3.75 13.28 6.83
N PHE A 196 -2.78 14.14 6.54
CA PHE A 196 -1.46 14.06 7.18
C PHE A 196 -1.52 14.40 8.67
N LYS A 197 -2.42 15.29 9.10
CA LYS A 197 -2.63 15.59 10.51
C LYS A 197 -3.14 14.37 11.27
N GLN A 198 -4.23 13.77 10.82
CA GLN A 198 -4.82 12.60 11.47
C GLN A 198 -3.88 11.39 11.42
N TRP A 199 -3.22 11.14 10.30
CA TRP A 199 -2.24 10.06 10.18
C TRP A 199 -1.04 10.24 11.12
N THR A 200 -0.50 11.44 11.19
CA THR A 200 0.64 11.73 12.07
C THR A 200 0.28 11.51 13.54
N GLU A 201 -0.92 11.91 13.95
CA GLU A 201 -1.42 11.69 15.32
C GLU A 201 -1.55 10.19 15.62
N LEU A 202 -2.15 9.41 14.72
CA LEU A 202 -2.29 7.95 14.84
C LEU A 202 -0.93 7.24 14.88
N LYS A 203 -0.01 7.59 13.95
CA LYS A 203 1.35 7.02 13.90
C LYS A 203 2.11 7.32 15.19
N ASN A 204 2.05 8.56 15.68
CA ASN A 204 2.68 8.93 16.94
C ASN A 204 2.11 8.13 18.13
N TYR A 205 0.80 7.91 18.16
CA TYR A 205 0.17 7.06 19.18
C TYR A 205 0.69 5.63 19.11
N ALA A 206 0.76 5.03 17.91
CA ALA A 206 1.32 3.70 17.71
C ALA A 206 2.79 3.63 18.18
N ASN A 207 3.61 4.57 17.76
CA ASN A 207 5.03 4.62 18.13
C ASN A 207 5.24 4.80 19.64
N GLN A 208 4.45 5.65 20.32
CA GLN A 208 4.50 5.81 21.78
C GLN A 208 4.16 4.52 22.53
N LYS A 209 3.38 3.65 21.92
CA LYS A 209 3.04 2.33 22.46
C LYS A 209 3.99 1.21 22.01
N GLY A 210 5.06 1.56 21.30
CA GLY A 210 6.07 0.62 20.82
C GLY A 210 5.68 -0.12 19.52
N ILE A 211 4.59 0.27 18.86
CA ILE A 211 4.18 -0.28 17.57
C ILE A 211 4.80 0.56 16.45
N GLN A 212 5.49 -0.11 15.52
CA GLN A 212 6.07 0.49 14.32
C GLN A 212 5.21 0.17 13.09
N ILE A 213 5.12 1.13 12.17
CA ILE A 213 4.34 0.98 10.95
C ILE A 213 5.24 0.50 9.81
N ILE A 214 4.93 -0.66 9.24
CA ILE A 214 5.49 -1.08 7.96
C ILE A 214 4.56 -0.58 6.87
N GLY A 215 5.05 0.38 6.07
CA GLY A 215 4.35 0.86 4.89
C GLY A 215 4.75 0.12 3.63
N ASP A 216 4.09 0.43 2.54
CA ASP A 216 4.29 -0.20 1.24
C ASP A 216 4.43 0.85 0.13
N MET A 217 5.34 0.64 -0.79
CA MET A 217 5.61 1.55 -1.90
C MET A 217 5.64 0.76 -3.21
N PRO A 218 4.65 0.96 -4.11
CA PRO A 218 4.69 0.39 -5.45
C PRO A 218 5.92 0.88 -6.20
N ILE A 219 6.60 0.00 -6.95
CA ILE A 219 7.73 0.45 -7.77
C ILE A 219 7.27 1.48 -8.82
N TYR A 220 6.16 1.24 -9.50
CA TYR A 220 5.68 2.10 -10.57
C TYR A 220 4.66 3.15 -10.08
N VAL A 221 4.41 4.16 -10.93
CA VAL A 221 3.32 5.12 -10.78
C VAL A 221 2.26 4.87 -11.86
N ALA A 222 1.05 5.37 -11.67
CA ALA A 222 0.00 5.26 -12.69
C ALA A 222 0.31 6.19 -13.89
N ALA A 223 -0.12 5.78 -15.09
CA ALA A 223 -0.03 6.64 -16.28
C ALA A 223 -0.85 7.94 -16.12
N ASP A 224 -1.94 7.87 -15.37
CA ASP A 224 -2.78 9.01 -14.99
C ASP A 224 -2.39 9.49 -13.60
N SER A 225 -1.25 10.19 -13.51
CA SER A 225 -0.70 10.68 -12.24
C SER A 225 -0.04 12.04 -12.39
N VAL A 226 0.08 12.73 -11.25
CA VAL A 226 0.77 14.01 -11.19
C VAL A 226 2.25 13.90 -11.58
N GLU A 227 2.89 12.78 -11.30
CA GLU A 227 4.28 12.50 -11.65
C GLU A 227 4.48 12.51 -13.17
N VAL A 228 3.60 11.80 -13.91
CA VAL A 228 3.63 11.77 -15.38
C VAL A 228 3.33 13.16 -15.97
N TRP A 229 2.45 13.93 -15.34
CA TRP A 229 2.13 15.28 -15.77
C TRP A 229 3.27 16.28 -15.54
N THR A 230 3.94 16.19 -14.37
CA THR A 230 4.93 17.20 -13.93
C THR A 230 6.36 16.87 -14.31
N LYS A 231 6.69 15.58 -14.46
CA LYS A 231 8.03 15.06 -14.71
C LYS A 231 8.07 14.04 -15.86
N PRO A 232 7.47 14.38 -17.03
CA PRO A 232 7.34 13.42 -18.13
C PRO A 232 8.67 12.89 -18.65
N GLU A 233 9.76 13.66 -18.51
CA GLU A 233 11.12 13.27 -18.88
C GLU A 233 11.65 12.06 -18.09
N LEU A 234 11.05 11.76 -16.95
CA LEU A 234 11.41 10.61 -16.12
C LEU A 234 10.79 9.29 -16.58
N PHE A 235 9.91 9.34 -17.58
CA PHE A 235 9.17 8.18 -18.08
C PHE A 235 9.32 8.05 -19.59
N GLN A 236 9.06 6.85 -20.12
CA GLN A 236 9.09 6.56 -21.56
C GLN A 236 7.72 6.86 -22.19
N LEU A 237 7.49 8.11 -22.57
CA LEU A 237 6.20 8.64 -23.04
C LEU A 237 6.31 9.23 -24.46
N ASP A 238 5.16 9.31 -25.15
CA ASP A 238 5.00 10.15 -26.34
C ASP A 238 4.72 11.62 -25.97
N GLU A 239 4.53 12.48 -26.99
CA GLU A 239 4.26 13.92 -26.81
C GLU A 239 2.90 14.17 -26.10
N GLU A 240 1.93 13.27 -26.23
CA GLU A 240 0.62 13.33 -25.59
C GLU A 240 0.59 12.69 -24.19
N ARG A 241 1.72 12.30 -23.64
CA ARG A 241 1.87 11.62 -22.35
C ARG A 241 1.37 10.16 -22.33
N ASN A 242 1.11 9.53 -23.48
CA ASN A 242 0.83 8.11 -23.50
C ASN A 242 2.10 7.31 -23.28
N PRO A 243 2.07 6.23 -22.48
CA PRO A 243 3.23 5.34 -22.36
C PRO A 243 3.58 4.70 -23.71
N LEU A 244 4.83 4.84 -24.13
CA LEU A 244 5.39 4.11 -25.29
C LEU A 244 5.55 2.64 -24.96
N VAL A 245 5.92 2.36 -23.71
CA VAL A 245 6.09 1.04 -23.13
C VAL A 245 5.54 1.03 -21.70
N VAL A 246 5.05 -0.13 -21.28
CA VAL A 246 4.42 -0.32 -19.97
C VAL A 246 5.01 -1.50 -19.22
N ALA A 247 4.84 -1.47 -17.90
CA ALA A 247 5.24 -2.53 -17.00
C ALA A 247 4.28 -3.73 -17.05
N GLY A 248 4.84 -4.90 -16.77
CA GLY A 248 4.12 -6.14 -16.59
C GLY A 248 5.05 -7.25 -16.09
N VAL A 249 4.58 -8.47 -16.15
CA VAL A 249 5.37 -9.69 -15.94
C VAL A 249 5.10 -10.68 -17.06
N PRO A 250 6.09 -11.50 -17.46
CA PRO A 250 5.91 -12.48 -18.53
C PRO A 250 4.89 -13.56 -18.16
N ALA A 251 4.48 -14.32 -19.15
CA ALA A 251 3.71 -15.54 -18.94
C ALA A 251 4.47 -16.51 -18.02
N ASP A 252 3.74 -17.10 -17.09
CA ASP A 252 4.23 -18.09 -16.13
C ASP A 252 3.22 -19.23 -15.95
N GLN A 253 3.44 -20.07 -14.95
CA GLN A 253 2.54 -21.18 -14.65
C GLN A 253 1.15 -20.73 -14.13
N PHE A 254 1.01 -19.48 -13.65
CA PHE A 254 -0.22 -18.91 -13.14
C PHE A 254 -0.99 -18.09 -14.17
N SER A 255 -0.29 -17.52 -15.17
CA SER A 255 -0.89 -16.70 -16.21
C SER A 255 -0.25 -16.97 -17.57
N ALA A 256 -0.98 -17.64 -18.46
CA ALA A 256 -0.52 -17.94 -19.82
C ALA A 256 -0.27 -16.68 -20.69
N THR A 257 -0.81 -15.54 -20.30
CA THR A 257 -0.67 -14.24 -21.00
C THR A 257 0.22 -13.26 -20.25
N GLY A 258 0.74 -13.64 -19.07
CA GLY A 258 1.40 -12.73 -18.14
C GLY A 258 0.44 -11.74 -17.51
N GLN A 259 0.96 -10.77 -16.77
CA GLN A 259 0.18 -9.69 -16.18
C GLN A 259 0.59 -8.37 -16.83
N LEU A 260 -0.37 -7.67 -17.43
CA LEU A 260 -0.18 -6.33 -17.98
C LEU A 260 -0.62 -5.30 -16.96
N TRP A 261 0.33 -4.59 -16.36
CA TRP A 261 0.03 -3.61 -15.30
C TRP A 261 -0.30 -2.22 -15.84
N GLY A 262 0.19 -1.89 -17.04
CA GLY A 262 -0.12 -0.63 -17.71
C GLY A 262 0.59 0.61 -17.16
N ASN A 263 1.42 0.48 -16.15
CA ASN A 263 2.21 1.57 -15.59
C ASN A 263 3.31 2.00 -16.57
N PRO A 264 3.58 3.31 -16.77
CA PRO A 264 4.67 3.77 -17.61
C PRO A 264 6.02 3.33 -17.04
N LEU A 265 6.94 2.93 -17.90
CA LEU A 265 8.29 2.58 -17.50
C LEU A 265 9.17 3.81 -17.34
N TYR A 266 10.10 3.76 -16.40
CA TYR A 266 11.04 4.84 -16.11
C TYR A 266 12.08 5.00 -17.23
N ALA A 267 12.47 6.26 -17.50
CA ALA A 267 13.63 6.61 -18.32
C ALA A 267 14.88 6.62 -17.41
N TRP A 268 15.41 5.43 -17.09
CA TRP A 268 16.45 5.26 -16.07
C TRP A 268 17.73 6.06 -16.33
N GLU A 269 18.10 6.27 -17.61
CA GLU A 269 19.24 7.12 -17.96
C GLU A 269 19.03 8.59 -17.55
N GLU A 270 17.77 9.08 -17.64
CA GLU A 270 17.45 10.44 -17.20
C GLU A 270 17.45 10.54 -15.68
N HIS A 271 16.90 9.54 -14.98
CA HIS A 271 17.03 9.46 -13.53
C HIS A 271 18.48 9.47 -13.05
N LYS A 272 19.35 8.71 -13.74
CA LYS A 272 20.79 8.66 -13.42
C LYS A 272 21.48 10.01 -13.64
N LYS A 273 21.18 10.70 -14.74
CA LYS A 273 21.71 12.05 -15.02
C LYS A 273 21.30 13.07 -13.94
N GLN A 274 20.09 12.93 -13.39
CA GLN A 274 19.58 13.77 -12.30
C GLN A 274 19.99 13.25 -10.91
N GLY A 275 20.93 12.30 -10.80
CA GLY A 275 21.38 11.72 -9.54
C GLY A 275 20.29 11.02 -8.74
N TYR A 276 19.27 10.50 -9.43
CA TYR A 276 18.10 9.84 -8.83
C TYR A 276 17.29 10.72 -7.86
N ALA A 277 17.33 12.02 -8.02
CA ALA A 277 16.72 12.99 -7.09
C ALA A 277 15.24 12.71 -6.83
N TRP A 278 14.46 12.33 -7.84
CA TRP A 278 13.05 12.00 -7.68
C TRP A 278 12.83 10.76 -6.78
N TRP A 279 13.63 9.71 -6.97
CA TRP A 279 13.55 8.50 -6.15
C TRP A 279 13.96 8.74 -4.70
N ILE A 280 15.02 9.52 -4.50
CA ILE A 280 15.49 9.92 -3.17
C ILE A 280 14.36 10.68 -2.45
N HIS A 281 13.74 11.66 -3.12
CA HIS A 281 12.62 12.41 -2.56
C HIS A 281 11.41 11.53 -2.25
N ARG A 282 11.03 10.60 -3.15
CA ARG A 282 9.92 9.66 -2.94
C ARG A 282 10.14 8.78 -1.70
N ILE A 283 11.35 8.25 -1.55
CA ILE A 283 11.71 7.43 -0.39
C ILE A 283 11.73 8.28 0.88
N GLU A 284 12.29 9.49 0.84
CA GLU A 284 12.30 10.42 1.97
C GLU A 284 10.87 10.74 2.44
N GLU A 285 9.94 11.06 1.53
CA GLU A 285 8.54 11.31 1.85
C GLU A 285 7.86 10.07 2.45
N SER A 286 8.18 8.86 1.95
CA SER A 286 7.66 7.62 2.52
C SER A 286 8.08 7.43 3.98
N PHE A 287 9.32 7.76 4.34
CA PHE A 287 9.80 7.65 5.73
C PHE A 287 9.26 8.73 6.69
N LYS A 288 8.60 9.77 6.19
CA LYS A 288 7.82 10.68 7.04
C LYS A 288 6.56 10.02 7.58
N ILE A 289 5.96 9.10 6.80
CA ILE A 289 4.70 8.45 7.12
C ILE A 289 4.83 7.00 7.58
N TYR A 290 5.95 6.34 7.36
CA TYR A 290 6.22 4.95 7.77
C TYR A 290 7.48 4.87 8.62
N ASP A 291 7.61 3.80 9.41
CA ASP A 291 8.82 3.50 10.20
C ASP A 291 9.72 2.49 9.48
N VAL A 292 9.11 1.59 8.71
CA VAL A 292 9.77 0.61 7.84
C VAL A 292 9.08 0.65 6.49
N LEU A 293 9.81 0.51 5.40
CA LEU A 293 9.27 0.59 4.04
C LEU A 293 9.44 -0.75 3.31
N ARG A 294 8.33 -1.38 2.92
CA ARG A 294 8.35 -2.45 1.93
C ARG A 294 8.36 -1.84 0.54
N ILE A 295 9.31 -2.23 -0.29
CA ILE A 295 9.33 -1.87 -1.70
C ILE A 295 8.78 -3.04 -2.50
N ASP A 296 7.64 -2.79 -3.15
CA ASP A 296 6.94 -3.74 -3.99
C ASP A 296 7.70 -3.99 -5.30
N HIS A 297 7.67 -5.23 -5.78
CA HIS A 297 8.33 -5.68 -7.02
C HIS A 297 9.81 -5.26 -7.13
N PHE A 298 10.60 -5.54 -6.08
CA PHE A 298 12.00 -5.11 -5.98
C PHE A 298 12.87 -5.62 -7.15
N LYS A 299 12.53 -6.78 -7.75
CA LYS A 299 13.18 -7.30 -8.95
C LYS A 299 13.24 -6.28 -10.08
N GLY A 300 12.24 -5.43 -10.23
CA GLY A 300 12.16 -4.40 -11.27
C GLY A 300 13.31 -3.38 -11.27
N PHE A 301 14.05 -3.27 -10.15
CA PHE A 301 15.28 -2.46 -10.08
C PHE A 301 16.51 -3.20 -10.62
N SER A 302 16.48 -4.52 -10.67
CA SER A 302 17.54 -5.33 -11.33
C SER A 302 17.29 -5.44 -12.82
N ASP A 303 16.13 -5.99 -13.17
CA ASP A 303 15.60 -6.04 -14.52
C ASP A 303 14.07 -6.03 -14.47
N TYR A 304 13.46 -5.41 -15.47
CA TYR A 304 12.01 -5.25 -15.56
C TYR A 304 11.47 -5.75 -16.90
N TRP A 305 10.23 -6.23 -16.88
CA TRP A 305 9.54 -6.68 -18.09
C TRP A 305 8.89 -5.52 -18.79
N GLN A 306 9.35 -5.23 -20.00
CA GLN A 306 8.85 -4.17 -20.86
C GLN A 306 7.89 -4.74 -21.89
N VAL A 307 6.71 -4.13 -21.99
CA VAL A 307 5.67 -4.47 -22.96
C VAL A 307 5.36 -3.22 -23.80
N ASP A 308 5.02 -3.39 -25.07
CA ASP A 308 4.56 -2.28 -25.92
C ASP A 308 3.32 -1.59 -25.29
N GLY A 309 3.28 -0.27 -25.29
CA GLY A 309 2.19 0.51 -24.67
C GLY A 309 0.80 0.28 -25.27
N LYS A 310 0.72 -0.34 -26.45
CA LYS A 310 -0.53 -0.69 -27.15
C LYS A 310 -0.87 -2.17 -27.04
N ALA A 311 -0.06 -2.98 -26.35
CA ALA A 311 -0.32 -4.40 -26.18
C ALA A 311 -1.53 -4.66 -25.29
N GLU A 312 -2.27 -5.70 -25.59
CA GLU A 312 -3.42 -6.16 -24.79
C GLU A 312 -3.03 -7.25 -23.78
N VAL A 313 -1.86 -7.86 -23.96
CA VAL A 313 -1.31 -8.93 -23.11
C VAL A 313 0.18 -8.73 -22.87
N ALA A 314 0.70 -9.29 -21.79
CA ALA A 314 2.11 -9.07 -21.41
C ALA A 314 3.09 -10.10 -21.99
N LYS A 315 2.64 -11.18 -22.63
CA LYS A 315 3.50 -12.29 -23.06
C LYS A 315 4.59 -11.92 -24.07
N ASP A 316 4.35 -10.91 -24.93
CA ASP A 316 5.23 -10.51 -26.02
C ASP A 316 6.15 -9.33 -25.62
N GLY A 317 6.60 -9.30 -24.37
CA GLY A 317 7.53 -8.31 -23.86
C GLY A 317 9.00 -8.73 -23.94
N SER A 318 9.85 -7.96 -23.26
CA SER A 318 11.29 -8.25 -23.16
C SER A 318 11.87 -7.74 -21.83
N TRP A 319 12.87 -8.46 -21.29
CA TRP A 319 13.62 -8.02 -20.13
C TRP A 319 14.54 -6.86 -20.48
N GLN A 320 14.48 -5.81 -19.65
CA GLN A 320 15.33 -4.63 -19.75
C GLN A 320 16.08 -4.42 -18.44
N PRO A 321 17.33 -3.91 -18.50
CA PRO A 321 18.10 -3.66 -17.28
C PRO A 321 17.51 -2.49 -16.48
N GLY A 322 17.36 -2.69 -15.17
CA GLY A 322 17.00 -1.64 -14.21
C GLY A 322 18.23 -0.83 -13.78
N PRO A 323 18.07 0.13 -12.85
CA PRO A 323 19.15 1.01 -12.36
C PRO A 323 20.16 0.26 -11.47
N GLY A 324 19.81 -0.92 -11.00
CA GLY A 324 20.64 -1.72 -10.12
C GLY A 324 21.01 -1.04 -8.81
N TYR A 325 22.19 -1.35 -8.31
CA TYR A 325 22.70 -0.80 -7.04
C TYR A 325 22.98 0.70 -7.10
N ASP A 326 23.21 1.30 -8.28
CA ASP A 326 23.49 2.74 -8.42
C ASP A 326 22.42 3.62 -7.76
N LEU A 327 21.13 3.26 -7.93
CA LEU A 327 20.02 3.96 -7.27
C LEU A 327 20.11 3.88 -5.75
N PHE A 328 20.23 2.66 -5.22
CA PHE A 328 20.23 2.45 -3.74
C PHE A 328 21.48 2.98 -3.09
N LYS A 329 22.61 3.00 -3.81
CA LYS A 329 23.83 3.70 -3.38
C LYS A 329 23.57 5.19 -3.22
N ALA A 330 22.94 5.84 -4.21
CA ALA A 330 22.60 7.27 -4.14
C ALA A 330 21.61 7.56 -2.98
N VAL A 331 20.61 6.69 -2.78
CA VAL A 331 19.68 6.78 -1.64
C VAL A 331 20.45 6.71 -0.32
N LYS A 332 21.35 5.73 -0.15
CA LYS A 332 22.14 5.55 1.06
C LYS A 332 23.08 6.72 1.32
N GLU A 333 23.70 7.28 0.29
CA GLU A 333 24.59 8.45 0.40
C GLU A 333 23.84 9.70 0.86
N GLN A 334 22.57 9.87 0.50
CA GLN A 334 21.77 11.04 0.85
C GLN A 334 20.96 10.87 2.15
N LEU A 335 20.39 9.70 2.37
CA LEU A 335 19.45 9.45 3.46
C LEU A 335 19.98 8.51 4.56
N GLY A 336 21.17 7.93 4.36
CA GLY A 336 21.75 6.96 5.29
C GLY A 336 21.16 5.55 5.12
N ASP A 337 21.42 4.69 6.13
CA ASP A 337 20.85 3.34 6.18
C ASP A 337 19.39 3.40 6.62
N LEU A 338 18.50 2.91 5.76
CA LEU A 338 17.05 2.92 5.96
C LEU A 338 16.51 1.50 6.20
N PRO A 339 15.49 1.33 7.05
CA PRO A 339 14.84 0.03 7.28
C PRO A 339 13.90 -0.30 6.11
N ILE A 340 14.46 -0.86 5.05
CA ILE A 340 13.74 -1.25 3.84
C ILE A 340 13.61 -2.78 3.79
N ILE A 341 12.43 -3.27 3.40
CA ILE A 341 12.12 -4.66 3.06
C ILE A 341 11.96 -4.73 1.55
N ALA A 342 12.62 -5.67 0.91
CA ALA A 342 12.47 -5.90 -0.53
C ALA A 342 11.47 -7.03 -0.79
N GLU A 343 10.44 -6.76 -1.59
CA GLU A 343 9.59 -7.83 -2.12
C GLU A 343 10.35 -8.54 -3.26
N ASP A 344 10.82 -9.74 -2.95
CA ASP A 344 11.61 -10.60 -3.82
C ASP A 344 10.88 -11.93 -4.13
N LEU A 345 9.57 -11.85 -4.32
CA LEU A 345 8.72 -13.00 -4.63
C LEU A 345 8.76 -13.36 -6.14
N GLY A 346 8.36 -14.59 -6.45
CA GLY A 346 8.30 -15.09 -7.82
C GLY A 346 9.65 -15.56 -8.35
N ASN A 347 9.86 -15.44 -9.66
CA ASN A 347 11.07 -15.95 -10.33
C ASN A 347 12.25 -14.97 -10.15
N ILE A 348 13.00 -15.15 -9.07
CA ILE A 348 14.16 -14.33 -8.73
C ILE A 348 15.44 -14.95 -9.28
N ASP A 349 16.09 -14.24 -10.20
CA ASP A 349 17.37 -14.63 -10.80
C ASP A 349 18.59 -14.19 -9.97
N ASP A 350 19.78 -14.57 -10.41
CA ASP A 350 21.02 -14.26 -9.70
C ASP A 350 21.34 -12.77 -9.66
N LYS A 351 20.88 -11.98 -10.64
CA LYS A 351 21.07 -10.52 -10.65
C LYS A 351 20.24 -9.86 -9.56
N ALA A 352 18.99 -10.25 -9.44
CA ALA A 352 18.09 -9.74 -8.40
C ALA A 352 18.57 -10.17 -6.99
N ARG A 353 19.04 -11.43 -6.82
CA ARG A 353 19.66 -11.89 -5.57
C ARG A 353 20.90 -11.09 -5.22
N LYS A 354 21.75 -10.80 -6.23
CA LYS A 354 22.93 -9.96 -6.03
C LYS A 354 22.55 -8.54 -5.60
N LEU A 355 21.58 -7.92 -6.25
CA LEU A 355 21.10 -6.58 -5.89
C LEU A 355 20.59 -6.56 -4.44
N LEU A 356 19.79 -7.54 -4.04
CA LEU A 356 19.29 -7.68 -2.67
C LEU A 356 20.44 -7.76 -1.66
N ALA A 357 21.46 -8.57 -1.96
CA ALA A 357 22.66 -8.71 -1.13
C ALA A 357 23.49 -7.42 -1.06
N ASP A 358 23.69 -6.75 -2.20
CA ASP A 358 24.44 -5.47 -2.27
C ASP A 358 23.75 -4.36 -1.45
N CYS A 359 22.39 -4.34 -1.44
CA CYS A 359 21.59 -3.42 -0.63
C CYS A 359 21.53 -3.84 0.85
N ASN A 360 21.79 -5.10 1.15
CA ASN A 360 21.60 -5.69 2.49
C ASN A 360 20.16 -5.52 3.01
N TYR A 361 19.17 -5.65 2.12
CA TYR A 361 17.76 -5.63 2.50
C TYR A 361 17.26 -7.05 2.78
N PRO A 362 16.41 -7.27 3.81
CA PRO A 362 15.73 -8.54 3.99
C PRO A 362 14.70 -8.75 2.87
N GLY A 363 14.68 -9.96 2.32
CA GLY A 363 13.63 -10.41 1.42
C GLY A 363 12.45 -11.02 2.16
N MET A 364 11.45 -11.47 1.41
CA MET A 364 10.20 -12.02 1.91
C MET A 364 10.15 -13.54 1.73
N LYS A 365 9.43 -14.23 2.61
CA LYS A 365 9.10 -15.64 2.55
C LYS A 365 7.61 -15.84 2.79
N ILE A 366 6.95 -16.59 1.94
CA ILE A 366 5.50 -16.86 2.02
C ILE A 366 5.29 -18.33 2.34
N LEU A 367 4.75 -18.63 3.52
CA LEU A 367 4.56 -20.03 3.94
C LEU A 367 3.66 -20.82 2.99
N GLN A 368 2.63 -20.22 2.41
CA GLN A 368 1.78 -20.89 1.42
C GLN A 368 2.61 -21.45 0.28
N PHE A 369 3.55 -20.69 -0.29
CA PHE A 369 4.43 -21.16 -1.38
C PHE A 369 5.37 -22.28 -0.93
N GLY A 370 5.74 -22.30 0.36
CA GLY A 370 6.57 -23.35 0.94
C GLY A 370 5.88 -24.72 1.03
N PHE A 371 4.56 -24.75 0.93
CA PHE A 371 3.75 -25.97 1.06
C PHE A 371 3.03 -26.39 -0.23
N GLU A 372 3.18 -25.65 -1.32
CA GLU A 372 2.61 -26.05 -2.63
C GLU A 372 3.27 -27.31 -3.19
N ASP A 373 4.56 -27.49 -2.88
CA ASP A 373 5.33 -28.69 -3.23
C ASP A 373 5.55 -29.58 -1.99
N VAL A 374 5.06 -30.82 -2.08
CA VAL A 374 5.19 -31.82 -1.01
C VAL A 374 6.59 -32.45 -0.91
N SER A 375 7.52 -32.13 -1.82
CA SER A 375 8.92 -32.56 -1.72
C SER A 375 9.66 -31.93 -0.53
N GLY A 376 9.18 -30.75 -0.10
CA GLY A 376 9.84 -29.95 0.94
C GLY A 376 11.09 -29.21 0.44
N GLU A 377 11.31 -29.13 -0.87
CA GLU A 377 12.48 -28.47 -1.48
C GLU A 377 12.25 -26.97 -1.77
N SER A 378 11.01 -26.46 -1.59
CA SER A 378 10.71 -25.04 -1.77
C SER A 378 11.53 -24.18 -0.83
N LEU A 379 12.18 -23.13 -1.37
CA LEU A 379 12.96 -22.18 -0.58
C LEU A 379 12.10 -21.29 0.35
N ASP A 380 10.76 -21.34 0.21
CA ASP A 380 9.81 -20.68 1.10
C ASP A 380 9.38 -21.59 2.26
N SER A 381 9.80 -22.87 2.26
CA SER A 381 9.54 -23.78 3.37
C SER A 381 10.15 -23.26 4.67
N PRO A 382 9.47 -23.44 5.81
CA PRO A 382 9.93 -22.89 7.10
C PRO A 382 11.37 -23.29 7.48
N HIS A 383 11.83 -24.48 7.08
CA HIS A 383 13.17 -24.97 7.38
C HIS A 383 14.28 -24.37 6.49
N TYR A 384 13.91 -23.64 5.41
CA TYR A 384 14.85 -22.83 4.60
C TYR A 384 14.81 -21.34 4.94
N CYS A 385 13.99 -20.91 5.91
CA CYS A 385 14.03 -19.53 6.40
C CYS A 385 15.42 -19.18 6.94
N ILE A 386 15.80 -17.94 6.74
CA ILE A 386 17.05 -17.36 7.25
C ILE A 386 16.74 -16.19 8.20
N PRO A 387 17.62 -15.85 9.17
CA PRO A 387 17.35 -14.75 10.09
C PRO A 387 17.08 -13.42 9.37
N HIS A 388 17.86 -13.10 8.33
CA HIS A 388 17.70 -11.85 7.57
C HIS A 388 16.58 -11.96 6.51
N SER A 389 15.37 -12.22 6.97
CA SER A 389 14.16 -12.29 6.16
C SER A 389 12.91 -11.94 6.95
N ILE A 390 11.83 -11.62 6.23
CA ILE A 390 10.49 -11.45 6.76
C ILE A 390 9.66 -12.64 6.27
N VAL A 391 8.99 -13.32 7.17
CA VAL A 391 8.13 -14.46 6.81
C VAL A 391 6.66 -14.11 7.02
N TYR A 392 5.80 -14.56 6.10
CA TYR A 392 4.36 -14.30 6.08
C TYR A 392 3.58 -15.61 6.03
N THR A 393 2.35 -15.64 6.59
CA THR A 393 1.39 -16.71 6.28
C THR A 393 0.99 -16.66 4.81
N GLY A 394 0.61 -15.50 4.34
CA GLY A 394 0.31 -15.02 3.01
C GLY A 394 0.36 -13.50 3.02
N THR A 395 0.25 -12.86 1.87
CA THR A 395 0.13 -11.40 1.73
C THR A 395 -1.30 -11.00 1.36
N HIS A 396 -1.52 -9.73 1.03
CA HIS A 396 -2.79 -9.24 0.47
C HIS A 396 -3.13 -9.82 -0.91
N ASP A 397 -2.14 -10.34 -1.65
CA ASP A 397 -2.32 -10.96 -2.98
C ASP A 397 -2.62 -12.45 -2.92
N ASN A 398 -2.24 -13.11 -1.83
CA ASN A 398 -2.55 -14.51 -1.62
C ASN A 398 -4.02 -14.71 -1.21
N ASP A 399 -4.51 -15.93 -1.38
CA ASP A 399 -5.74 -16.31 -0.70
C ASP A 399 -5.51 -16.37 0.82
N VAL A 400 -6.57 -16.18 1.60
CA VAL A 400 -6.51 -16.41 3.04
C VAL A 400 -6.19 -17.88 3.31
N THR A 401 -5.53 -18.19 4.43
CA THR A 401 -5.07 -19.54 4.74
C THR A 401 -6.18 -20.59 4.63
N ASN A 402 -7.40 -20.29 5.08
CA ASN A 402 -8.55 -21.19 4.94
C ASN A 402 -8.93 -21.47 3.48
N GLY A 403 -8.99 -20.43 2.65
CA GLY A 403 -9.30 -20.55 1.21
C GLY A 403 -8.24 -21.36 0.48
N TRP A 404 -6.98 -20.97 0.66
CA TRP A 404 -5.83 -21.67 0.10
C TRP A 404 -5.79 -23.16 0.50
N TYR A 405 -5.87 -23.48 1.80
CA TYR A 405 -5.82 -24.85 2.28
C TYR A 405 -6.94 -25.72 1.69
N ASN A 406 -8.17 -25.19 1.60
CA ASN A 406 -9.31 -25.92 1.03
C ASN A 406 -9.19 -26.13 -0.48
N SER A 407 -8.36 -25.36 -1.19
CA SER A 407 -8.10 -25.53 -2.63
C SER A 407 -7.04 -26.61 -2.93
N LEU A 408 -6.30 -27.04 -1.92
CA LEU A 408 -5.21 -28.00 -2.07
C LEU A 408 -5.72 -29.44 -2.22
N THR A 409 -4.89 -30.31 -2.81
CA THR A 409 -5.10 -31.75 -2.85
C THR A 409 -5.01 -32.38 -1.44
N GLU A 410 -5.65 -33.53 -1.25
CA GLU A 410 -5.57 -34.28 0.01
C GLU A 410 -4.11 -34.60 0.42
N GLN A 411 -3.24 -34.87 -0.56
CA GLN A 411 -1.82 -35.12 -0.31
C GLN A 411 -1.11 -33.89 0.25
N GLN A 412 -1.38 -32.70 -0.32
CA GLN A 412 -0.81 -31.43 0.17
C GLN A 412 -1.36 -31.09 1.56
N GLN A 413 -2.66 -31.24 1.78
CA GLN A 413 -3.28 -31.03 3.09
C GLN A 413 -2.69 -31.97 4.15
N GLN A 414 -2.49 -33.25 3.82
CA GLN A 414 -1.87 -34.19 4.72
C GLN A 414 -0.41 -33.82 5.03
N TYR A 415 0.37 -33.43 4.00
CA TYR A 415 1.74 -32.94 4.19
C TYR A 415 1.80 -31.75 5.13
N ILE A 416 0.91 -30.77 4.98
CA ILE A 416 0.82 -29.59 5.86
C ILE A 416 0.47 -30.00 7.29
N ASN A 417 -0.52 -30.87 7.47
CA ASN A 417 -0.94 -31.36 8.79
C ASN A 417 0.20 -32.06 9.50
N ASP A 418 0.93 -32.93 8.81
CA ASP A 418 2.08 -33.66 9.36
C ASP A 418 3.24 -32.69 9.68
N TYR A 419 3.57 -31.81 8.76
CA TYR A 419 4.66 -30.85 8.92
C TYR A 419 4.42 -29.88 10.11
N THR A 420 3.21 -29.35 10.23
CA THR A 420 2.84 -28.40 11.29
C THR A 420 2.49 -29.11 12.60
N ASN A 421 2.44 -30.45 12.60
CA ASN A 421 1.93 -31.27 13.71
C ASN A 421 0.57 -30.70 14.18
N ARG A 422 -0.35 -30.57 13.25
CA ARG A 422 -1.65 -29.92 13.49
C ARG A 422 -2.44 -30.72 14.51
N ARG A 423 -2.89 -30.04 15.56
CA ARG A 423 -3.74 -30.63 16.58
C ARG A 423 -5.19 -30.68 16.09
N GLU A 424 -5.94 -31.69 16.53
CA GLU A 424 -7.35 -31.85 16.17
C GLU A 424 -8.23 -30.66 16.58
N ASP A 425 -7.89 -29.96 17.67
CA ASP A 425 -8.60 -28.79 18.19
C ASP A 425 -8.11 -27.44 17.61
N ALA A 426 -7.14 -27.48 16.69
CA ALA A 426 -6.58 -26.26 16.09
C ALA A 426 -7.08 -26.05 14.65
N SER A 427 -7.45 -24.80 14.32
CA SER A 427 -7.70 -24.43 12.94
C SER A 427 -6.42 -24.48 12.10
N ILE A 428 -6.57 -24.48 10.78
CA ILE A 428 -5.39 -24.42 9.90
C ILE A 428 -4.68 -23.06 10.05
N CYS A 429 -5.40 -21.96 10.22
CA CYS A 429 -4.84 -20.63 10.47
C CYS A 429 -3.98 -20.62 11.75
N GLN A 430 -4.48 -21.23 12.85
CA GLN A 430 -3.71 -21.34 14.08
C GLN A 430 -2.43 -22.16 13.90
N SER A 431 -2.49 -23.24 13.13
CA SER A 431 -1.33 -24.08 12.85
C SER A 431 -0.29 -23.36 12.00
N MET A 432 -0.74 -22.60 10.98
CA MET A 432 0.14 -21.81 10.13
C MET A 432 0.76 -20.62 10.89
N ILE A 433 0.01 -19.90 11.73
CA ILE A 433 0.55 -18.82 12.58
C ILE A 433 1.58 -19.40 13.57
N ARG A 434 1.31 -20.56 14.16
CA ARG A 434 2.29 -21.23 15.03
C ARG A 434 3.58 -21.54 14.28
N GLN A 435 3.47 -22.11 13.07
CA GLN A 435 4.63 -22.45 12.23
C GLN A 435 5.38 -21.15 11.80
N LEU A 436 4.65 -20.12 11.42
CA LEU A 436 5.18 -18.80 11.10
C LEU A 436 6.08 -18.26 12.22
N PHE A 437 5.58 -18.28 13.47
CA PHE A 437 6.30 -17.73 14.62
C PHE A 437 7.47 -18.61 15.07
N ALA A 438 7.43 -19.91 14.74
CA ALA A 438 8.51 -20.85 15.03
C ALA A 438 9.74 -20.69 14.12
N THR A 439 9.61 -20.04 12.96
CA THR A 439 10.72 -19.86 12.01
C THR A 439 11.87 -19.06 12.61
N VAL A 440 13.04 -19.13 11.99
CA VAL A 440 14.22 -18.34 12.38
C VAL A 440 14.25 -16.93 11.81
N SER A 441 13.34 -16.60 10.89
CA SER A 441 13.21 -15.25 10.32
C SER A 441 13.10 -14.20 11.42
N ASN A 442 13.77 -13.07 11.25
CA ASN A 442 13.75 -12.00 12.25
C ASN A 442 12.33 -11.45 12.45
N THR A 443 11.58 -11.24 11.41
CA THR A 443 10.21 -10.72 11.52
C THR A 443 9.21 -11.73 10.94
N ALA A 444 8.10 -11.93 11.65
CA ALA A 444 6.98 -12.79 11.25
C ALA A 444 5.70 -11.97 11.20
N ILE A 445 5.03 -11.93 10.05
CA ILE A 445 3.81 -11.15 9.81
C ILE A 445 2.66 -12.10 9.46
N ALA A 446 1.59 -12.08 10.26
CA ALA A 446 0.34 -12.76 9.93
C ALA A 446 -0.65 -11.78 9.29
N THR A 447 -1.44 -12.22 8.31
CA THR A 447 -2.57 -11.41 7.86
C THR A 447 -3.66 -11.37 8.94
N MET A 448 -4.37 -10.26 9.04
CA MET A 448 -5.47 -10.16 10.02
C MET A 448 -6.57 -11.18 9.73
N GLN A 449 -6.83 -11.48 8.46
CA GLN A 449 -7.78 -12.52 8.06
C GLN A 449 -7.43 -13.88 8.65
N ASP A 450 -6.14 -14.24 8.67
CA ASP A 450 -5.67 -15.51 9.27
C ASP A 450 -5.75 -15.47 10.80
N VAL A 451 -5.44 -14.31 11.43
CA VAL A 451 -5.61 -14.13 12.88
C VAL A 451 -7.08 -14.31 13.30
N LEU A 452 -7.99 -13.83 12.46
CA LEU A 452 -9.44 -13.93 12.67
C LEU A 452 -10.04 -15.27 12.21
N ASP A 453 -9.25 -16.12 11.55
CA ASP A 453 -9.69 -17.43 11.02
C ASP A 453 -10.83 -17.29 9.98
N LEU A 454 -10.72 -16.26 9.11
CA LEU A 454 -11.76 -15.92 8.15
C LEU A 454 -11.82 -16.85 6.93
N PRO A 455 -12.98 -16.98 6.27
CA PRO A 455 -13.15 -17.79 5.06
C PRO A 455 -12.55 -17.12 3.81
N ALA A 456 -12.48 -17.87 2.70
CA ALA A 456 -11.97 -17.42 1.40
C ALA A 456 -12.62 -16.12 0.88
N SER A 457 -13.88 -15.86 1.23
CA SER A 457 -14.59 -14.63 0.85
C SER A 457 -13.98 -13.34 1.43
N SER A 458 -13.09 -13.45 2.40
CA SER A 458 -12.37 -12.32 3.01
C SER A 458 -11.01 -12.01 2.32
N ARG A 459 -10.70 -12.67 1.21
CA ARG A 459 -9.50 -12.39 0.42
C ARG A 459 -9.47 -10.94 -0.03
N MET A 460 -8.32 -10.27 0.17
CA MET A 460 -8.17 -8.84 -0.11
C MET A 460 -8.07 -8.55 -1.60
N ASN A 461 -7.21 -9.27 -2.30
CA ASN A 461 -6.93 -9.06 -3.72
C ASN A 461 -6.76 -10.37 -4.48
N VAL A 462 -7.29 -10.40 -5.69
CA VAL A 462 -7.03 -11.45 -6.69
C VAL A 462 -6.25 -10.79 -7.82
N PRO A 463 -4.93 -11.00 -7.92
CA PRO A 463 -4.09 -10.39 -8.94
C PRO A 463 -4.64 -10.62 -10.36
N SER A 464 -4.44 -9.67 -11.25
CA SER A 464 -4.92 -9.69 -12.64
C SER A 464 -6.44 -9.64 -12.81
N THR A 465 -7.21 -9.27 -11.78
CA THR A 465 -8.65 -9.04 -11.87
C THR A 465 -9.00 -7.58 -11.64
N ILE A 466 -10.11 -7.12 -12.22
CA ILE A 466 -10.62 -5.76 -12.05
C ILE A 466 -11.97 -5.85 -11.34
N GLY A 467 -12.12 -5.08 -10.25
CA GLY A 467 -13.32 -5.05 -9.42
C GLY A 467 -13.39 -6.22 -8.43
N GLY A 468 -14.15 -6.04 -7.35
CA GLY A 468 -14.34 -7.05 -6.30
C GLY A 468 -13.14 -7.19 -5.35
N ASN A 469 -12.06 -6.43 -5.54
CA ASN A 469 -10.88 -6.41 -4.70
C ASN A 469 -10.92 -5.25 -3.69
N TRP A 470 -10.09 -5.32 -2.64
CA TRP A 470 -9.85 -4.24 -1.65
C TRP A 470 -11.05 -3.88 -0.79
N GLN A 471 -12.12 -4.69 -0.80
CA GLN A 471 -13.40 -4.38 -0.18
C GLN A 471 -13.55 -4.93 1.24
N GLY A 472 -12.87 -6.05 1.57
CA GLY A 472 -13.08 -6.77 2.82
C GLY A 472 -12.82 -5.93 4.06
N ARG A 473 -13.75 -5.99 5.04
CA ARG A 473 -13.66 -5.27 6.31
C ARG A 473 -13.94 -6.22 7.48
N MET A 474 -13.12 -6.15 8.51
CA MET A 474 -13.42 -6.81 9.78
C MET A 474 -14.53 -6.09 10.55
N GLN A 475 -15.15 -6.79 11.48
CA GLN A 475 -16.06 -6.21 12.46
C GLN A 475 -15.40 -6.19 13.85
N GLN A 476 -15.80 -5.26 14.70
CA GLN A 476 -15.27 -5.18 16.07
C GLN A 476 -15.53 -6.47 16.87
N SER A 477 -16.65 -7.14 16.59
CA SER A 477 -17.01 -8.43 17.20
C SER A 477 -16.07 -9.58 16.83
N ASP A 478 -15.27 -9.46 15.76
CA ASP A 478 -14.35 -10.51 15.31
C ASP A 478 -13.13 -10.62 16.22
N LEU A 479 -12.80 -9.54 16.95
CA LEU A 479 -11.70 -9.48 17.92
C LEU A 479 -12.07 -10.13 19.27
N THR A 480 -12.30 -11.45 19.24
CA THR A 480 -12.65 -12.20 20.44
C THR A 480 -11.43 -12.43 21.35
N GLN A 481 -11.65 -12.64 22.65
CA GLN A 481 -10.57 -12.78 23.63
C GLN A 481 -9.70 -14.00 23.37
N ASP A 482 -10.27 -15.10 22.90
CA ASP A 482 -9.53 -16.32 22.55
C ASP A 482 -8.53 -16.09 21.42
N LYS A 483 -8.87 -15.28 20.40
CA LYS A 483 -7.96 -14.92 19.32
C LYS A 483 -6.80 -14.03 19.80
N LYS A 484 -7.10 -13.07 20.66
CA LYS A 484 -6.09 -12.22 21.31
C LYS A 484 -5.14 -13.06 22.18
N ASP A 485 -5.69 -13.93 23.02
CA ASP A 485 -4.91 -14.80 23.90
C ASP A 485 -4.03 -15.77 23.10
N PHE A 486 -4.56 -16.32 22.00
CA PHE A 486 -3.78 -17.18 21.11
C PHE A 486 -2.59 -16.42 20.51
N LEU A 487 -2.82 -15.25 19.93
CA LEU A 487 -1.76 -14.46 19.28
C LEU A 487 -0.70 -14.03 20.31
N ALA A 488 -1.12 -13.50 21.46
CA ALA A 488 -0.22 -13.12 22.55
C ALA A 488 0.61 -14.31 23.06
N LYS A 489 -0.01 -15.49 23.20
CA LYS A 489 0.66 -16.73 23.58
C LYS A 489 1.72 -17.15 22.56
N MET A 490 1.40 -17.11 21.27
CA MET A 490 2.36 -17.48 20.22
C MET A 490 3.54 -16.49 20.19
N THR A 491 3.27 -15.20 20.30
CA THR A 491 4.30 -14.15 20.36
C THR A 491 5.27 -14.39 21.53
N THR A 492 4.74 -14.68 22.70
CA THR A 492 5.57 -14.93 23.90
C THR A 492 6.33 -16.26 23.80
N LEU A 493 5.67 -17.32 23.36
CA LEU A 493 6.25 -18.67 23.27
C LEU A 493 7.49 -18.71 22.37
N TYR A 494 7.42 -18.00 21.25
CA TYR A 494 8.49 -17.98 20.25
C TYR A 494 9.42 -16.75 20.38
N GLN A 495 9.36 -16.04 21.52
CA GLN A 495 10.21 -14.89 21.84
C GLN A 495 10.20 -13.82 20.75
N ARG A 496 9.00 -13.44 20.31
CA ARG A 496 8.77 -12.36 19.34
C ARG A 496 8.17 -11.09 19.96
N ALA A 497 7.96 -11.11 21.28
CA ALA A 497 7.60 -9.92 22.05
C ALA A 497 8.87 -9.13 22.36
N ASN A 498 8.84 -7.82 22.13
CA ASN A 498 9.88 -6.87 22.55
C ASN A 498 9.68 -6.46 24.01
#